data_eb4118c897591cde4ec1e5827f2f4b0c
#
_entry.id   eb4118c897591cde4ec1e5827f2f4b0c
#
_cell.length_a   1.000
_cell.length_b   1.000
_cell.length_c   1.000
_cell.angle_alpha   90.00
_cell.angle_beta   90.00
_cell.angle_gamma   90.00
#
_symmetry.space_group_name_H-M   'P 1'
#
loop_
_entity.id
_entity.type
_entity.pdbx_description
1 polymer ?
#
loop_
_entity_poly.entity_id
_entity_poly.type
_entity_poly.pdbx_seq_one_letter_code
_entity_poly.pdbx_strand_id
1 'polypeptide(L)'
;MHRVVVVGGGFGGLQAMLKLRRAPVEVTLVDRRNFHLFQPLTYQVATGALAPGEIAYPLRAIFKRHRNVRVLMAEVSEFDLEGRELHLRPVAGVPAPASIPYDTLIVAGGSRYSYFGHDDWSEFAPEVKSLESALMMRGRILSAFEAAEMEPDPERQRAWLTFVVVGAGPTGVEMAGQIGELARDTLRRDFRTMDPRTGRILLVEAADRVLTSFPPSLSAKAARSLERLGVTPLVGHTVVGVDADGVTVEHGEEERERIPARTVVWAAGVTASSLASQLAELTGAERDRPGRVTVEPDLTLPGHPEVFALGDMVRLRSADGSSVVLPGVAPVAMQQGRYVGKVVSGRLRGRQTPIFRYRDKGNLATIGRAAAVADIKGLKLSGFIAWVTWLVVHLWYLVGFQNRLLVFIRWSFSFATHGRGARLITSQATVTGAPALPTSPGRKNEPWRARER
;
A
#
# COMPACT_ATOMS: atom_id res chain seq x y z
N MET A 1 -18.06 -18.87 26.34
CA MET A 1 -17.09 -17.75 26.40
C MET A 1 -17.50 -16.72 25.36
N HIS A 2 -17.34 -15.44 25.62
CA HIS A 2 -17.76 -14.38 24.69
C HIS A 2 -16.91 -14.45 23.41
N ARG A 3 -17.55 -14.52 22.23
CA ARG A 3 -16.92 -14.72 20.93
C ARG A 3 -16.71 -13.37 20.25
N VAL A 4 -15.47 -13.04 19.97
CA VAL A 4 -15.11 -11.83 19.22
C VAL A 4 -14.58 -12.25 17.87
N VAL A 5 -15.19 -11.77 16.80
CA VAL A 5 -14.70 -11.96 15.43
C VAL A 5 -14.07 -10.65 14.95
N VAL A 6 -12.85 -10.73 14.41
CA VAL A 6 -12.12 -9.61 13.82
C VAL A 6 -11.91 -9.89 12.35
N VAL A 7 -12.39 -9.01 11.49
CA VAL A 7 -12.23 -9.08 10.03
C VAL A 7 -11.11 -8.15 9.60
N GLY A 8 -10.06 -8.72 9.02
CA GLY A 8 -8.89 -7.99 8.52
C GLY A 8 -7.74 -7.94 9.52
N GLY A 9 -6.60 -8.54 9.14
CA GLY A 9 -5.32 -8.56 9.87
C GLY A 9 -4.40 -7.37 9.57
N GLY A 10 -4.95 -6.27 9.03
CA GLY A 10 -4.24 -5.01 8.82
C GLY A 10 -3.91 -4.29 10.13
N PHE A 11 -3.52 -3.01 10.04
CA PHE A 11 -3.11 -2.23 11.22
C PHE A 11 -4.17 -2.15 12.31
N GLY A 12 -5.42 -1.92 11.94
CA GLY A 12 -6.52 -1.78 12.90
C GLY A 12 -6.86 -3.10 13.59
N GLY A 13 -7.14 -4.13 12.80
CA GLY A 13 -7.48 -5.46 13.32
C GLY A 13 -6.36 -6.06 14.15
N LEU A 14 -5.11 -5.98 13.70
CA LEU A 14 -3.96 -6.44 14.48
C LEU A 14 -3.90 -5.77 15.86
N GLN A 15 -4.12 -4.46 15.95
CA GLN A 15 -4.07 -3.75 17.24
C GLN A 15 -5.26 -4.09 18.15
N ALA A 16 -6.44 -4.34 17.60
CA ALA A 16 -7.58 -4.86 18.35
C ALA A 16 -7.27 -6.24 18.93
N MET A 17 -6.78 -7.16 18.11
CA MET A 17 -6.33 -8.49 18.49
C MET A 17 -5.27 -8.47 19.61
N LEU A 18 -4.25 -7.60 19.47
CA LEU A 18 -3.19 -7.45 20.48
C LEU A 18 -3.72 -6.97 21.84
N LYS A 19 -4.86 -6.28 21.89
CA LYS A 19 -5.53 -5.90 23.13
C LYS A 19 -6.38 -7.05 23.69
N LEU A 20 -7.02 -7.82 22.84
CA LEU A 20 -7.93 -8.90 23.22
C LEU A 20 -7.22 -10.23 23.54
N ARG A 21 -6.00 -10.43 23.10
CA ARG A 21 -5.23 -11.69 23.24
C ARG A 21 -5.06 -12.22 24.67
N ARG A 22 -5.33 -11.42 25.69
CA ARG A 22 -5.28 -11.78 27.12
C ARG A 22 -6.62 -11.55 27.82
N ALA A 23 -7.65 -11.15 27.09
CA ALA A 23 -9.00 -10.98 27.64
C ALA A 23 -9.70 -12.35 27.77
N PRO A 24 -10.70 -12.49 28.66
CA PRO A 24 -11.45 -13.72 28.84
C PRO A 24 -12.49 -13.92 27.72
N VAL A 25 -12.04 -13.95 26.48
CA VAL A 25 -12.83 -14.07 25.25
C VAL A 25 -12.19 -15.08 24.29
N GLU A 26 -12.98 -15.65 23.42
CA GLU A 26 -12.49 -16.35 22.22
C GLU A 26 -12.41 -15.35 21.08
N VAL A 27 -11.24 -15.21 20.47
CA VAL A 27 -11.04 -14.26 19.39
C VAL A 27 -10.70 -15.01 18.09
N THR A 28 -11.53 -14.82 17.06
CA THR A 28 -11.27 -15.36 15.73
C THR A 28 -10.91 -14.20 14.79
N LEU A 29 -9.69 -14.25 14.23
CA LEU A 29 -9.28 -13.36 13.16
C LEU A 29 -9.58 -14.00 11.81
N VAL A 30 -10.30 -13.30 10.95
CA VAL A 30 -10.55 -13.68 9.56
C VAL A 30 -9.80 -12.73 8.63
N ASP A 31 -8.93 -13.26 7.80
CA ASP A 31 -8.26 -12.50 6.75
C ASP A 31 -8.08 -13.37 5.50
N ARG A 32 -8.18 -12.77 4.33
CA ARG A 32 -7.93 -13.45 3.04
C ARG A 32 -6.46 -13.79 2.82
N ARG A 33 -5.55 -13.19 3.58
CA ARG A 33 -4.11 -13.45 3.61
C ARG A 33 -3.69 -14.07 4.93
N ASN A 34 -2.64 -14.86 4.92
CA ASN A 34 -2.08 -15.47 6.11
C ASN A 34 -1.05 -14.58 6.83
N PHE A 35 -0.85 -13.32 6.38
CA PHE A 35 0.17 -12.41 6.90
C PHE A 35 -0.37 -10.99 7.15
N HIS A 36 0.25 -10.33 8.10
CA HIS A 36 0.15 -8.87 8.28
C HIS A 36 1.17 -8.19 7.38
N LEU A 37 0.72 -7.23 6.58
CA LEU A 37 1.57 -6.44 5.69
C LEU A 37 1.86 -5.07 6.30
N PHE A 38 3.14 -4.71 6.39
CA PHE A 38 3.56 -3.36 6.74
C PHE A 38 3.57 -2.47 5.49
N GLN A 39 2.39 -2.02 5.09
CA GLN A 39 2.14 -1.26 3.85
C GLN A 39 3.05 -0.05 3.59
N PRO A 40 3.49 0.74 4.60
CA PRO A 40 4.38 1.86 4.35
C PRO A 40 5.69 1.53 3.65
N LEU A 41 6.08 0.25 3.57
CA LEU A 41 7.31 -0.20 2.91
C LEU A 41 7.06 -0.99 1.62
N THR A 42 5.83 -1.04 1.09
CA THR A 42 5.52 -1.77 -0.16
C THR A 42 6.28 -1.22 -1.37
N TYR A 43 6.46 0.10 -1.45
CA TYR A 43 7.25 0.72 -2.51
C TYR A 43 8.73 0.26 -2.52
N GLN A 44 9.30 -0.11 -1.36
CA GLN A 44 10.66 -0.67 -1.29
C GLN A 44 10.72 -2.11 -1.82
N VAL A 45 9.64 -2.88 -1.68
CA VAL A 45 9.53 -4.19 -2.34
C VAL A 45 9.35 -4.00 -3.84
N ALA A 46 8.52 -3.05 -4.27
CA ALA A 46 8.29 -2.74 -5.67
C ALA A 46 9.53 -2.23 -6.41
N THR A 47 10.54 -1.74 -5.71
CA THR A 47 11.81 -1.25 -6.28
C THR A 47 13.01 -2.13 -5.94
N GLY A 48 12.78 -3.32 -5.37
CA GLY A 48 13.83 -4.30 -5.04
C GLY A 48 14.77 -3.90 -3.91
N ALA A 49 14.40 -2.91 -3.10
CA ALA A 49 15.18 -2.52 -1.91
C ALA A 49 14.98 -3.48 -0.74
N LEU A 50 13.75 -4.00 -0.56
CA LEU A 50 13.40 -4.98 0.45
C LEU A 50 12.81 -6.25 -0.16
N ALA A 51 12.99 -7.39 0.52
CA ALA A 51 12.33 -8.63 0.19
C ALA A 51 10.91 -8.69 0.79
N PRO A 52 9.97 -9.44 0.16
CA PRO A 52 8.59 -9.56 0.64
C PRO A 52 8.46 -9.95 2.11
N GLY A 53 9.24 -10.94 2.55
CA GLY A 53 9.21 -11.45 3.92
C GLY A 53 9.73 -10.47 4.98
N GLU A 54 10.37 -9.37 4.57
CA GLU A 54 10.89 -8.36 5.51
C GLU A 54 9.78 -7.39 5.97
N ILE A 55 8.72 -7.23 5.17
CA ILE A 55 7.58 -6.35 5.48
C ILE A 55 6.26 -7.11 5.71
N ALA A 56 6.24 -8.42 5.47
CA ALA A 56 5.10 -9.29 5.70
C ALA A 56 5.42 -10.28 6.83
N TYR A 57 4.50 -10.41 7.81
CA TYR A 57 4.72 -11.31 8.93
C TYR A 57 3.51 -12.24 9.14
N PRO A 58 3.71 -13.57 9.24
CA PRO A 58 2.61 -14.52 9.35
C PRO A 58 1.72 -14.26 10.58
N LEU A 59 0.41 -14.11 10.37
CA LEU A 59 -0.55 -13.82 11.45
C LEU A 59 -0.54 -14.90 12.53
N ARG A 60 -0.46 -16.16 12.16
CA ARG A 60 -0.37 -17.26 13.14
C ARG A 60 0.90 -17.19 13.99
N ALA A 61 2.03 -16.70 13.43
CA ALA A 61 3.27 -16.53 14.18
C ALA A 61 3.16 -15.42 15.22
N ILE A 62 2.41 -14.35 14.94
CA ILE A 62 2.14 -13.26 15.90
C ILE A 62 1.41 -13.80 17.12
N PHE A 63 0.44 -14.68 16.93
CA PHE A 63 -0.46 -15.14 17.98
C PHE A 63 -0.17 -16.55 18.51
N LYS A 64 0.92 -17.22 18.08
CA LYS A 64 1.24 -18.62 18.43
C LYS A 64 1.23 -18.95 19.93
N ARG A 65 1.45 -17.95 20.81
CA ARG A 65 1.47 -18.10 22.27
C ARG A 65 0.14 -17.76 22.95
N HIS A 66 -0.92 -17.45 22.18
CA HIS A 66 -2.21 -17.00 22.72
C HIS A 66 -3.29 -18.02 22.36
N ARG A 67 -3.64 -18.88 23.34
CA ARG A 67 -4.57 -20.00 23.16
C ARG A 67 -6.01 -19.57 22.89
N ASN A 68 -6.39 -18.35 23.29
CA ASN A 68 -7.71 -17.78 23.06
C ASN A 68 -7.84 -17.13 21.66
N VAL A 69 -6.80 -17.20 20.82
CA VAL A 69 -6.79 -16.61 19.48
C VAL A 69 -6.76 -17.69 18.42
N ARG A 70 -7.74 -17.65 17.53
CA ARG A 70 -7.81 -18.45 16.30
C ARG A 70 -7.62 -17.55 15.07
N VAL A 71 -6.89 -18.03 14.07
CA VAL A 71 -6.74 -17.32 12.78
C VAL A 71 -7.34 -18.19 11.67
N LEU A 72 -8.26 -17.63 10.90
CA LEU A 72 -8.84 -18.26 9.72
C LEU A 72 -8.41 -17.51 8.47
N MET A 73 -7.89 -18.23 7.48
CA MET A 73 -7.64 -17.69 6.15
C MET A 73 -8.89 -17.91 5.32
N ALA A 74 -9.71 -16.87 5.19
CA ALA A 74 -10.97 -16.90 4.46
C ALA A 74 -11.34 -15.48 4.03
N GLU A 75 -12.27 -15.36 3.11
CA GLU A 75 -12.85 -14.08 2.72
C GLU A 75 -14.29 -13.97 3.24
N VAL A 76 -14.62 -12.79 3.76
CA VAL A 76 -15.98 -12.47 4.17
C VAL A 76 -16.83 -12.25 2.92
N SER A 77 -17.91 -12.99 2.79
CA SER A 77 -18.86 -12.84 1.68
C SER A 77 -20.07 -12.01 2.08
N GLU A 78 -20.60 -12.18 3.32
CA GLU A 78 -21.80 -11.55 3.76
C GLU A 78 -21.84 -11.40 5.29
N PHE A 79 -22.58 -10.41 5.79
CA PHE A 79 -22.85 -10.18 7.20
C PHE A 79 -24.34 -10.46 7.50
N ASP A 80 -24.61 -11.39 8.40
CA ASP A 80 -25.92 -11.52 9.05
C ASP A 80 -25.86 -10.85 10.43
N LEU A 81 -26.33 -9.60 10.50
CA LEU A 81 -26.28 -8.81 11.72
C LEU A 81 -27.38 -9.23 12.72
N GLU A 82 -28.54 -9.70 12.23
CA GLU A 82 -29.64 -10.17 13.08
C GLU A 82 -29.32 -11.54 13.70
N GLY A 83 -28.87 -12.49 12.88
CA GLY A 83 -28.42 -13.82 13.33
C GLY A 83 -27.08 -13.80 14.03
N ARG A 84 -26.32 -12.70 13.96
CA ARG A 84 -24.95 -12.56 14.47
C ARG A 84 -24.02 -13.63 13.91
N GLU A 85 -24.08 -13.81 12.61
CA GLU A 85 -23.22 -14.72 11.86
C GLU A 85 -22.43 -13.98 10.77
N LEU A 86 -21.24 -14.47 10.52
CA LEU A 86 -20.37 -13.99 9.44
C LEU A 86 -20.20 -15.11 8.42
N HIS A 87 -20.70 -14.90 7.20
CA HIS A 87 -20.54 -15.86 6.11
C HIS A 87 -19.17 -15.74 5.45
N LEU A 88 -18.57 -16.87 5.16
CA LEU A 88 -17.20 -16.99 4.67
C LEU A 88 -17.15 -17.78 3.36
N ARG A 89 -16.19 -17.42 2.52
CA ARG A 89 -15.85 -18.20 1.33
C ARG A 89 -14.36 -18.61 1.35
N PRO A 90 -14.03 -19.76 0.72
CA PRO A 90 -12.66 -20.23 0.55
C PRO A 90 -11.79 -19.22 -0.19
N VAL A 91 -10.48 -19.20 0.12
CA VAL A 91 -9.48 -18.38 -0.55
C VAL A 91 -8.30 -19.25 -0.96
N ALA A 92 -7.82 -19.12 -2.19
CA ALA A 92 -6.64 -19.83 -2.71
C ALA A 92 -6.72 -21.37 -2.52
N GLY A 93 -7.91 -21.96 -2.68
CA GLY A 93 -8.11 -23.40 -2.50
C GLY A 93 -8.11 -23.89 -1.04
N VAL A 94 -7.96 -22.99 -0.06
CA VAL A 94 -8.04 -23.33 1.36
C VAL A 94 -9.50 -23.38 1.79
N PRO A 95 -10.02 -24.52 2.29
CA PRO A 95 -11.40 -24.63 2.72
C PRO A 95 -11.69 -23.71 3.92
N ALA A 96 -12.89 -23.16 3.96
CA ALA A 96 -13.39 -22.33 5.06
C ALA A 96 -14.72 -22.88 5.58
N PRO A 97 -15.10 -22.66 6.86
CA PRO A 97 -16.46 -22.89 7.31
C PRO A 97 -17.42 -21.96 6.55
N ALA A 98 -18.65 -22.38 6.32
CA ALA A 98 -19.65 -21.57 5.62
C ALA A 98 -19.98 -20.30 6.40
N SER A 99 -20.14 -20.40 7.73
CA SER A 99 -20.35 -19.28 8.62
C SER A 99 -19.64 -19.46 9.97
N ILE A 100 -19.49 -18.35 10.70
CA ILE A 100 -19.01 -18.32 12.08
C ILE A 100 -19.88 -17.35 12.90
N PRO A 101 -20.34 -17.77 14.10
CA PRO A 101 -21.10 -16.90 14.97
C PRO A 101 -20.22 -15.95 15.79
N TYR A 102 -20.77 -14.78 16.16
CA TYR A 102 -20.10 -13.81 17.02
C TYR A 102 -21.03 -13.21 18.07
N ASP A 103 -20.45 -12.74 19.17
CA ASP A 103 -21.12 -11.90 20.15
C ASP A 103 -20.65 -10.43 20.01
N THR A 104 -19.44 -10.22 19.47
CA THR A 104 -18.89 -8.92 19.05
C THR A 104 -18.20 -9.08 17.71
N LEU A 105 -18.48 -8.18 16.77
CA LEU A 105 -17.83 -8.11 15.46
C LEU A 105 -16.98 -6.84 15.33
N ILE A 106 -15.74 -6.97 14.83
CA ILE A 106 -14.83 -5.85 14.56
C ILE A 106 -14.41 -5.93 13.10
N VAL A 107 -14.84 -4.96 12.27
CA VAL A 107 -14.56 -4.94 10.85
C VAL A 107 -13.47 -3.91 10.55
N ALA A 108 -12.33 -4.38 10.04
CA ALA A 108 -11.14 -3.60 9.72
C ALA A 108 -10.71 -3.84 8.27
N GLY A 109 -11.66 -3.72 7.32
CA GLY A 109 -11.49 -4.06 5.91
C GLY A 109 -10.54 -3.15 5.13
N GLY A 110 -10.18 -1.98 5.67
CA GLY A 110 -9.26 -1.02 5.05
C GLY A 110 -9.83 -0.35 3.81
N SER A 111 -8.92 0.02 2.89
CA SER A 111 -9.25 0.69 1.64
C SER A 111 -8.52 0.06 0.46
N ARG A 112 -8.99 0.36 -0.77
CA ARG A 112 -8.37 0.00 -2.04
C ARG A 112 -8.08 1.26 -2.85
N TYR A 113 -7.30 1.19 -3.91
CA TYR A 113 -7.15 2.31 -4.82
C TYR A 113 -8.43 2.55 -5.62
N SER A 114 -8.61 3.79 -6.03
CA SER A 114 -9.69 4.24 -6.90
C SER A 114 -9.09 4.71 -8.21
N TYR A 115 -9.64 4.23 -9.30
CA TYR A 115 -9.32 4.74 -10.64
C TYR A 115 -10.34 5.78 -11.11
N PHE A 116 -11.12 6.35 -10.17
CA PHE A 116 -12.12 7.41 -10.43
C PHE A 116 -13.17 7.07 -11.50
N GLY A 117 -13.53 5.79 -11.60
CA GLY A 117 -14.50 5.26 -12.56
C GLY A 117 -13.88 4.59 -13.78
N HIS A 118 -12.56 4.58 -13.89
CA HIS A 118 -11.78 3.96 -14.98
C HIS A 118 -11.07 2.69 -14.49
N ASP A 119 -11.84 1.70 -14.01
CA ASP A 119 -11.26 0.47 -13.43
C ASP A 119 -10.46 -0.37 -14.44
N ASP A 120 -10.70 -0.17 -15.74
CA ASP A 120 -9.92 -0.71 -16.87
C ASP A 120 -8.45 -0.24 -16.87
N TRP A 121 -8.15 0.93 -16.32
CA TRP A 121 -6.75 1.39 -16.20
C TRP A 121 -5.89 0.54 -15.28
N SER A 122 -6.52 -0.23 -14.40
CA SER A 122 -5.80 -1.11 -13.45
C SER A 122 -4.91 -2.15 -14.13
N GLU A 123 -5.23 -2.55 -15.35
CA GLU A 123 -4.41 -3.46 -16.16
C GLU A 123 -3.08 -2.82 -16.56
N PHE A 124 -3.09 -1.53 -16.93
CA PHE A 124 -1.93 -0.80 -17.45
C PHE A 124 -1.18 -0.06 -16.35
N ALA A 125 -1.89 0.47 -15.36
CA ALA A 125 -1.35 1.23 -14.24
C ALA A 125 -1.67 0.56 -12.89
N PRO A 126 -1.01 -0.56 -12.55
CA PRO A 126 -1.25 -1.24 -11.27
C PRO A 126 -0.84 -0.39 -10.08
N GLU A 127 -1.51 -0.64 -8.97
CA GLU A 127 -1.29 -0.02 -7.68
C GLU A 127 -0.13 -0.69 -6.90
N VAL A 128 0.27 -0.16 -5.73
CA VAL A 128 1.35 -0.72 -4.89
C VAL A 128 0.93 -0.91 -3.42
N LYS A 129 -0.34 -1.13 -3.15
CA LYS A 129 -0.88 -1.26 -1.78
C LYS A 129 -0.81 -2.69 -1.23
N SER A 130 -0.75 -3.68 -2.10
CA SER A 130 -0.64 -5.09 -1.72
C SER A 130 0.76 -5.64 -1.97
N LEU A 131 1.08 -6.79 -1.36
CA LEU A 131 2.36 -7.45 -1.60
C LEU A 131 2.44 -7.97 -3.03
N GLU A 132 1.33 -8.49 -3.53
CA GLU A 132 1.18 -9.05 -4.87
C GLU A 132 1.40 -7.96 -5.93
N SER A 133 0.76 -6.80 -5.76
CA SER A 133 0.92 -5.67 -6.68
C SER A 133 2.32 -5.05 -6.60
N ALA A 134 2.94 -5.00 -5.42
CA ALA A 134 4.32 -4.55 -5.27
C ALA A 134 5.31 -5.48 -5.99
N LEU A 135 5.09 -6.80 -5.96
CA LEU A 135 5.90 -7.78 -6.69
C LEU A 135 5.70 -7.69 -8.20
N MET A 136 4.46 -7.51 -8.65
CA MET A 136 4.14 -7.27 -10.06
C MET A 136 4.83 -6.00 -10.56
N MET A 137 4.73 -4.91 -9.80
CA MET A 137 5.36 -3.64 -10.13
C MET A 137 6.89 -3.75 -10.19
N ARG A 138 7.51 -4.51 -9.27
CA ARG A 138 8.94 -4.82 -9.32
C ARG A 138 9.31 -5.50 -10.63
N GLY A 139 8.54 -6.49 -11.03
CA GLY A 139 8.71 -7.15 -12.32
C GLY A 139 8.65 -6.17 -13.48
N ARG A 140 7.60 -5.33 -13.55
CA ARG A 140 7.44 -4.32 -14.61
C ARG A 140 8.59 -3.32 -14.67
N ILE A 141 8.97 -2.73 -13.52
CA ILE A 141 10.08 -1.76 -13.47
C ILE A 141 11.39 -2.37 -13.94
N LEU A 142 11.75 -3.56 -13.45
CA LEU A 142 13.02 -4.19 -13.83
C LEU A 142 12.99 -4.68 -15.28
N SER A 143 11.87 -5.27 -15.74
CA SER A 143 11.72 -5.70 -17.14
C SER A 143 11.75 -4.54 -18.12
N ALA A 144 11.37 -3.33 -17.73
CA ALA A 144 11.47 -2.15 -18.58
C ALA A 144 12.93 -1.80 -18.90
N PHE A 145 13.85 -1.93 -17.93
CA PHE A 145 15.29 -1.74 -18.19
C PHE A 145 15.86 -2.87 -19.05
N GLU A 146 15.47 -4.13 -18.81
CA GLU A 146 15.90 -5.27 -19.65
C GLU A 146 15.39 -5.11 -21.10
N ALA A 147 14.14 -4.67 -21.29
CA ALA A 147 13.59 -4.40 -22.61
C ALA A 147 14.31 -3.25 -23.32
N ALA A 148 14.63 -2.18 -22.59
CA ALA A 148 15.37 -1.05 -23.13
C ALA A 148 16.80 -1.42 -23.58
N GLU A 149 17.46 -2.36 -22.90
CA GLU A 149 18.77 -2.88 -23.31
C GLU A 149 18.73 -3.57 -24.67
N MET A 150 17.59 -4.21 -24.99
CA MET A 150 17.42 -4.98 -26.22
C MET A 150 16.71 -4.21 -27.35
N GLU A 151 16.15 -3.04 -27.08
CA GLU A 151 15.35 -2.26 -28.05
C GLU A 151 16.27 -1.41 -28.94
N PRO A 152 16.32 -1.70 -30.26
CA PRO A 152 17.17 -0.95 -31.19
C PRO A 152 16.57 0.39 -31.63
N ASP A 153 15.25 0.56 -31.51
CA ASP A 153 14.55 1.79 -31.88
C ASP A 153 14.64 2.82 -30.74
N PRO A 154 15.26 4.00 -30.95
CA PRO A 154 15.47 4.98 -29.89
C PRO A 154 14.17 5.53 -29.28
N GLU A 155 13.10 5.63 -30.07
CA GLU A 155 11.80 6.14 -29.56
C GLU A 155 11.13 5.10 -28.67
N ARG A 156 11.12 3.83 -29.09
CA ARG A 156 10.63 2.72 -28.29
C ARG A 156 11.49 2.49 -27.06
N GLN A 157 12.81 2.59 -27.17
CA GLN A 157 13.73 2.53 -26.04
C GLN A 157 13.41 3.64 -25.01
N ARG A 158 13.14 4.86 -25.48
CA ARG A 158 12.73 5.98 -24.62
C ARG A 158 11.41 5.69 -23.90
N ALA A 159 10.42 5.07 -24.59
CA ALA A 159 9.17 4.67 -23.96
C ALA A 159 9.36 3.61 -22.86
N TRP A 160 10.28 2.66 -23.06
CA TRP A 160 10.67 1.69 -22.01
C TRP A 160 11.34 2.36 -20.80
N LEU A 161 12.16 3.39 -21.02
CA LEU A 161 12.85 4.17 -19.99
C LEU A 161 12.00 5.32 -19.44
N THR A 162 10.72 5.43 -19.81
CA THR A 162 9.79 6.40 -19.24
C THR A 162 8.90 5.72 -18.20
N PHE A 163 8.99 6.21 -16.96
CA PHE A 163 8.22 5.74 -15.81
C PHE A 163 7.26 6.85 -15.38
N VAL A 164 5.97 6.57 -15.35
CA VAL A 164 4.96 7.53 -14.91
C VAL A 164 4.38 7.08 -13.58
N VAL A 165 4.46 7.93 -12.56
CA VAL A 165 3.83 7.72 -11.25
C VAL A 165 2.68 8.72 -11.13
N VAL A 166 1.45 8.22 -10.96
CA VAL A 166 0.24 9.04 -10.88
C VAL A 166 -0.15 9.25 -9.42
N GLY A 167 -0.23 10.52 -9.00
CA GLY A 167 -0.50 10.95 -7.63
C GLY A 167 0.77 11.23 -6.83
N ALA A 168 0.94 12.48 -6.39
CA ALA A 168 2.11 12.93 -5.61
C ALA A 168 1.83 13.04 -4.10
N GLY A 169 0.98 12.18 -3.56
CA GLY A 169 0.92 11.90 -2.13
C GLY A 169 2.18 11.16 -1.64
N PRO A 170 2.27 10.79 -0.35
CA PRO A 170 3.45 10.12 0.21
C PRO A 170 3.89 8.88 -0.60
N THR A 171 2.97 8.00 -0.95
CA THR A 171 3.29 6.77 -1.71
C THR A 171 3.88 7.07 -3.09
N GLY A 172 3.31 8.04 -3.82
CA GLY A 172 3.82 8.40 -5.15
C GLY A 172 5.19 9.06 -5.10
N VAL A 173 5.41 9.97 -4.14
CA VAL A 173 6.71 10.61 -3.90
C VAL A 173 7.79 9.57 -3.54
N GLU A 174 7.48 8.65 -2.63
CA GLU A 174 8.37 7.56 -2.21
C GLU A 174 8.69 6.61 -3.39
N MET A 175 7.68 6.27 -4.20
CA MET A 175 7.87 5.42 -5.37
C MET A 175 8.72 6.10 -6.44
N ALA A 176 8.38 7.33 -6.82
CA ALA A 176 9.11 8.09 -7.83
C ALA A 176 10.58 8.31 -7.42
N GLY A 177 10.83 8.70 -6.17
CA GLY A 177 12.18 8.85 -5.63
C GLY A 177 12.98 7.55 -5.67
N GLN A 178 12.35 6.42 -5.33
CA GLN A 178 13.01 5.11 -5.35
C GLN A 178 13.28 4.59 -6.77
N ILE A 179 12.44 4.91 -7.76
CA ILE A 179 12.73 4.61 -9.18
C ILE A 179 13.90 5.47 -9.64
N GLY A 180 13.95 6.76 -9.26
CA GLY A 180 15.06 7.65 -9.56
C GLY A 180 16.40 7.15 -9.01
N GLU A 181 16.45 6.72 -7.74
CA GLU A 181 17.65 6.09 -7.16
C GLU A 181 18.01 4.77 -7.83
N LEU A 182 17.02 3.95 -8.20
CA LEU A 182 17.26 2.69 -8.90
C LEU A 182 17.97 2.94 -10.23
N ALA A 183 17.46 3.86 -11.03
CA ALA A 183 17.99 4.20 -12.35
C ALA A 183 19.40 4.85 -12.27
N ARG A 184 19.57 5.84 -11.36
CA ARG A 184 20.77 6.68 -11.32
C ARG A 184 21.94 6.08 -10.54
N ASP A 185 21.62 5.34 -9.47
CA ASP A 185 22.67 4.82 -8.57
C ASP A 185 22.82 3.30 -8.70
N THR A 186 21.71 2.56 -8.55
CA THR A 186 21.76 1.10 -8.41
C THR A 186 22.10 0.40 -9.72
N LEU A 187 21.41 0.76 -10.82
CA LEU A 187 21.56 0.12 -12.14
C LEU A 187 22.63 0.75 -13.02
N ARG A 188 23.29 1.79 -12.55
CA ARG A 188 24.22 2.63 -13.33
C ARG A 188 25.23 1.87 -14.16
N ARG A 189 25.66 0.68 -13.73
CA ARG A 189 26.71 -0.12 -14.38
C ARG A 189 26.24 -1.50 -14.83
N ASP A 190 24.94 -1.78 -14.74
CA ASP A 190 24.42 -3.13 -14.99
C ASP A 190 24.23 -3.38 -16.51
N PHE A 191 23.92 -2.34 -17.27
CA PHE A 191 23.62 -2.41 -18.70
C PHE A 191 24.80 -1.95 -19.58
N ARG A 192 24.79 -2.34 -20.87
CA ARG A 192 25.90 -2.10 -21.81
C ARG A 192 25.50 -1.31 -23.03
N THR A 193 24.26 -1.45 -23.52
CA THR A 193 23.77 -0.80 -24.74
C THR A 193 22.99 0.48 -24.44
N MET A 194 22.49 0.62 -23.20
CA MET A 194 21.76 1.82 -22.77
C MET A 194 22.29 2.34 -21.42
N ASP A 195 22.03 3.61 -21.15
CA ASP A 195 22.33 4.23 -19.85
C ASP A 195 21.04 4.39 -19.04
N PRO A 196 20.84 3.65 -17.93
CA PRO A 196 19.65 3.78 -17.09
C PRO A 196 19.38 5.20 -16.59
N ARG A 197 20.42 6.03 -16.49
CA ARG A 197 20.32 7.44 -16.03
C ARG A 197 19.55 8.34 -17.01
N THR A 198 19.40 7.93 -18.27
CA THR A 198 18.59 8.63 -19.27
C THR A 198 17.08 8.42 -19.07
N GLY A 199 16.72 7.52 -18.11
CA GLY A 199 15.32 7.26 -17.79
C GLY A 199 14.57 8.51 -17.29
N ARG A 200 13.38 8.73 -17.83
CA ARG A 200 12.47 9.80 -17.45
C ARG A 200 11.52 9.30 -16.37
N ILE A 201 11.55 9.88 -15.20
CA ILE A 201 10.61 9.58 -14.12
C ILE A 201 9.69 10.78 -13.96
N LEU A 202 8.43 10.61 -14.30
CA LEU A 202 7.42 11.65 -14.27
C LEU A 202 6.47 11.38 -13.12
N LEU A 203 6.28 12.37 -12.23
CA LEU A 203 5.35 12.31 -11.11
C LEU A 203 4.19 13.25 -11.39
N VAL A 204 3.05 12.68 -11.83
CA VAL A 204 1.87 13.44 -12.25
C VAL A 204 0.95 13.69 -11.06
N GLU A 205 0.56 14.96 -10.84
CA GLU A 205 -0.30 15.38 -9.75
C GLU A 205 -1.29 16.45 -10.22
N ALA A 206 -2.57 16.22 -9.95
CA ALA A 206 -3.63 17.17 -10.30
C ALA A 206 -3.59 18.45 -9.46
N ALA A 207 -3.08 18.39 -8.23
CA ALA A 207 -2.93 19.56 -7.38
C ALA A 207 -1.72 20.43 -7.79
N ASP A 208 -1.65 21.62 -7.23
CA ASP A 208 -0.62 22.65 -7.47
C ASP A 208 0.78 22.30 -6.90
N ARG A 209 0.89 21.24 -6.11
CA ARG A 209 2.15 20.84 -5.48
C ARG A 209 2.16 19.38 -5.05
N VAL A 210 3.34 18.81 -4.90
CA VAL A 210 3.53 17.48 -4.31
C VAL A 210 3.25 17.52 -2.80
N LEU A 211 2.86 16.39 -2.18
CA LEU A 211 2.63 16.26 -0.74
C LEU A 211 1.70 17.34 -0.18
N THR A 212 0.51 17.51 -0.77
CA THR A 212 -0.47 18.53 -0.37
C THR A 212 -0.88 18.49 1.10
N SER A 213 -0.76 17.32 1.74
CA SER A 213 -0.98 17.15 3.19
C SER A 213 0.14 17.70 4.09
N PHE A 214 1.25 18.15 3.50
CA PHE A 214 2.35 18.79 4.23
C PHE A 214 2.33 20.31 4.06
N PRO A 215 2.96 21.06 4.98
CA PRO A 215 3.16 22.51 4.81
C PRO A 215 3.86 22.83 3.49
N PRO A 216 3.50 23.95 2.81
CA PRO A 216 4.08 24.32 1.50
C PRO A 216 5.62 24.36 1.49
N SER A 217 6.24 24.79 2.61
CA SER A 217 7.70 24.81 2.73
C SER A 217 8.36 23.42 2.68
N LEU A 218 7.70 22.39 3.22
CA LEU A 218 8.16 21.00 3.14
C LEU A 218 7.87 20.39 1.77
N SER A 219 6.72 20.70 1.18
CA SER A 219 6.36 20.32 -0.20
C SER A 219 7.43 20.82 -1.19
N ALA A 220 7.80 22.11 -1.13
CA ALA A 220 8.85 22.68 -1.97
C ALA A 220 10.22 22.03 -1.78
N LYS A 221 10.58 21.62 -0.55
CA LYS A 221 11.82 20.86 -0.28
C LYS A 221 11.75 19.45 -0.87
N ALA A 222 10.59 18.80 -0.81
CA ALA A 222 10.36 17.49 -1.40
C ALA A 222 10.52 17.55 -2.92
N ALA A 223 9.89 18.53 -3.60
CA ALA A 223 10.01 18.73 -5.04
C ALA A 223 11.47 18.88 -5.47
N ARG A 224 12.23 19.76 -4.83
CA ARG A 224 13.68 19.91 -5.12
C ARG A 224 14.50 18.64 -4.87
N SER A 225 14.08 17.81 -3.90
CA SER A 225 14.77 16.54 -3.65
C SER A 225 14.45 15.49 -4.71
N LEU A 226 13.22 15.47 -5.23
CA LEU A 226 12.81 14.65 -6.37
C LEU A 226 13.58 15.04 -7.64
N GLU A 227 13.67 16.33 -7.95
CA GLU A 227 14.41 16.84 -9.11
C GLU A 227 15.89 16.40 -9.08
N ARG A 228 16.55 16.44 -7.92
CA ARG A 228 17.92 15.95 -7.75
C ARG A 228 18.06 14.44 -8.04
N LEU A 229 17.00 13.67 -7.84
CA LEU A 229 16.92 12.24 -8.18
C LEU A 229 16.50 12.00 -9.64
N GLY A 230 16.32 13.08 -10.43
CA GLY A 230 15.89 13.01 -11.82
C GLY A 230 14.40 12.70 -12.03
N VAL A 231 13.62 12.92 -10.98
CA VAL A 231 12.16 12.89 -11.08
C VAL A 231 11.67 14.27 -11.49
N THR A 232 10.77 14.32 -12.47
CA THR A 232 10.10 15.55 -12.92
C THR A 232 8.68 15.58 -12.35
N PRO A 233 8.38 16.43 -11.37
CA PRO A 233 7.01 16.64 -10.93
C PRO A 233 6.22 17.41 -11.98
N LEU A 234 5.11 16.84 -12.45
CA LEU A 234 4.12 17.46 -13.32
C LEU A 234 2.89 17.80 -12.47
N VAL A 235 2.94 18.94 -11.80
CA VAL A 235 1.85 19.45 -10.96
C VAL A 235 0.82 20.21 -11.79
N GLY A 236 -0.45 20.24 -11.37
CA GLY A 236 -1.56 20.79 -12.14
C GLY A 236 -1.94 19.93 -13.37
N HIS A 237 -1.46 18.69 -13.44
CA HIS A 237 -1.74 17.76 -14.54
C HIS A 237 -2.64 16.62 -14.09
N THR A 238 -3.73 16.41 -14.81
CA THR A 238 -4.67 15.31 -14.56
C THR A 238 -4.48 14.22 -15.60
N VAL A 239 -4.39 12.97 -15.17
CA VAL A 239 -4.41 11.82 -16.08
C VAL A 239 -5.83 11.59 -16.55
N VAL A 240 -6.05 11.62 -17.87
CA VAL A 240 -7.34 11.46 -18.53
C VAL A 240 -7.40 10.23 -19.44
N GLY A 241 -6.31 9.51 -19.61
CA GLY A 241 -6.25 8.25 -20.35
C GLY A 241 -5.03 7.42 -19.97
N VAL A 242 -5.21 6.11 -19.87
CA VAL A 242 -4.13 5.13 -19.63
C VAL A 242 -4.37 3.92 -20.50
N ASP A 243 -3.33 3.48 -21.21
CA ASP A 243 -3.35 2.26 -22.03
C ASP A 243 -1.97 1.57 -22.05
N ALA A 244 -1.81 0.57 -22.90
CA ALA A 244 -0.57 -0.20 -23.03
C ALA A 244 0.64 0.62 -23.51
N ASP A 245 0.41 1.75 -24.16
CA ASP A 245 1.45 2.59 -24.78
C ASP A 245 1.80 3.84 -23.95
N GLY A 246 1.06 4.11 -22.86
CA GLY A 246 1.37 5.21 -21.97
C GLY A 246 0.18 5.90 -21.35
N VAL A 247 0.34 7.20 -21.06
CA VAL A 247 -0.69 8.02 -20.42
C VAL A 247 -1.00 9.27 -21.25
N THR A 248 -2.25 9.72 -21.16
CA THR A 248 -2.65 11.05 -21.65
C THR A 248 -2.88 11.92 -20.42
N VAL A 249 -2.20 13.05 -20.38
CA VAL A 249 -2.35 14.05 -19.32
C VAL A 249 -2.98 15.32 -19.87
N GLU A 250 -3.70 16.04 -19.02
CA GLU A 250 -4.35 17.31 -19.32
C GLU A 250 -3.85 18.37 -18.34
N HIS A 251 -3.45 19.52 -18.87
CA HIS A 251 -3.04 20.69 -18.09
C HIS A 251 -3.97 21.86 -18.42
N GLY A 252 -4.75 22.34 -17.44
CA GLY A 252 -5.80 23.31 -17.69
C GLY A 252 -6.97 22.72 -18.52
N GLU A 253 -7.67 23.58 -19.29
CA GLU A 253 -8.89 23.16 -20.01
C GLU A 253 -8.64 22.70 -21.45
N GLU A 254 -7.46 22.96 -22.04
CA GLU A 254 -7.26 22.79 -23.51
C GLU A 254 -5.99 22.00 -23.88
N GLU A 255 -5.03 21.82 -23.01
CA GLU A 255 -3.75 21.20 -23.39
C GLU A 255 -3.69 19.72 -22.97
N ARG A 256 -3.79 18.83 -23.97
CA ARG A 256 -3.61 17.39 -23.81
C ARG A 256 -2.27 16.96 -24.38
N GLU A 257 -1.49 16.29 -23.55
CA GLU A 257 -0.20 15.69 -23.94
C GLU A 257 -0.28 14.16 -23.84
N ARG A 258 0.20 13.48 -24.88
CA ARG A 258 0.42 12.04 -24.85
C ARG A 258 1.85 11.76 -24.44
N ILE A 259 2.02 10.99 -23.35
CA ILE A 259 3.32 10.57 -22.83
C ILE A 259 3.50 9.08 -23.12
N PRO A 260 4.34 8.69 -24.08
CA PRO A 260 4.69 7.29 -24.31
C PRO A 260 5.45 6.71 -23.10
N ALA A 261 4.92 5.65 -22.50
CA ALA A 261 5.50 5.01 -21.33
C ALA A 261 5.03 3.55 -21.20
N ARG A 262 5.94 2.63 -20.93
CA ARG A 262 5.61 1.21 -20.73
C ARG A 262 5.41 0.83 -19.25
N THR A 263 5.73 1.75 -18.35
CA THR A 263 5.54 1.54 -16.90
C THR A 263 4.80 2.70 -16.29
N VAL A 264 3.56 2.44 -15.89
CA VAL A 264 2.72 3.39 -15.17
C VAL A 264 2.40 2.81 -13.79
N VAL A 265 2.52 3.63 -12.76
CA VAL A 265 2.24 3.28 -11.36
C VAL A 265 1.10 4.13 -10.85
N TRP A 266 0.03 3.50 -10.38
CA TRP A 266 -1.10 4.22 -9.82
C TRP A 266 -0.95 4.40 -8.30
N ALA A 267 -0.79 5.64 -7.85
CA ALA A 267 -0.69 6.02 -6.44
C ALA A 267 -1.74 7.07 -6.04
N ALA A 268 -2.71 7.35 -6.90
CA ALA A 268 -3.75 8.37 -6.72
C ALA A 268 -5.07 7.76 -6.26
N GLY A 269 -5.74 8.46 -5.33
CA GLY A 269 -7.08 8.12 -4.88
C GLY A 269 -7.18 6.82 -4.06
N VAL A 270 -8.06 6.83 -3.07
CA VAL A 270 -8.42 5.64 -2.29
C VAL A 270 -9.92 5.60 -2.06
N THR A 271 -10.50 4.40 -2.10
CA THR A 271 -11.89 4.14 -1.76
C THR A 271 -11.97 3.09 -0.66
N ALA A 272 -13.01 3.15 0.16
CA ALA A 272 -13.25 2.16 1.21
C ALA A 272 -13.41 0.76 0.61
N SER A 273 -13.14 -0.28 1.40
CA SER A 273 -13.42 -1.66 0.98
C SER A 273 -14.92 -1.88 0.79
N SER A 274 -15.29 -2.87 -0.04
CA SER A 274 -16.69 -3.25 -0.28
C SER A 274 -17.44 -3.66 1.00
N LEU A 275 -16.72 -4.06 2.04
CA LEU A 275 -17.30 -4.36 3.35
C LEU A 275 -17.96 -3.14 3.99
N ALA A 276 -17.45 -1.92 3.73
CA ALA A 276 -18.08 -0.69 4.19
C ALA A 276 -19.45 -0.46 3.52
N SER A 277 -19.56 -0.78 2.23
CA SER A 277 -20.83 -0.68 1.49
C SER A 277 -21.87 -1.66 2.02
N GLN A 278 -21.48 -2.92 2.22
CA GLN A 278 -22.37 -3.94 2.79
C GLN A 278 -22.87 -3.55 4.17
N LEU A 279 -21.98 -3.10 5.07
CA LEU A 279 -22.36 -2.65 6.41
C LEU A 279 -23.29 -1.44 6.39
N ALA A 280 -23.06 -0.49 5.49
CA ALA A 280 -23.92 0.69 5.36
C ALA A 280 -25.32 0.32 4.84
N GLU A 281 -25.41 -0.60 3.88
CA GLU A 281 -26.69 -1.10 3.35
C GLU A 281 -27.51 -1.85 4.41
N LEU A 282 -26.86 -2.68 5.23
CA LEU A 282 -27.52 -3.44 6.30
C LEU A 282 -27.96 -2.58 7.49
N THR A 283 -27.24 -1.50 7.79
CA THR A 283 -27.52 -0.67 8.99
C THR A 283 -28.18 0.67 8.67
N GLY A 284 -28.33 1.02 7.40
CA GLY A 284 -28.79 2.35 7.00
C GLY A 284 -27.79 3.46 7.30
N ALA A 285 -26.53 3.13 7.65
CA ALA A 285 -25.51 4.12 7.94
C ALA A 285 -25.09 4.90 6.68
N GLU A 286 -24.88 6.20 6.83
CA GLU A 286 -24.46 7.06 5.73
C GLU A 286 -23.06 6.67 5.22
N ARG A 287 -22.86 6.87 3.92
CA ARG A 287 -21.53 6.77 3.27
C ARG A 287 -21.12 8.12 2.67
N ASP A 288 -19.83 8.39 2.65
CA ASP A 288 -19.29 9.49 1.86
C ASP A 288 -18.97 9.07 0.41
N ARG A 289 -18.53 10.04 -0.41
CA ARG A 289 -18.18 9.79 -1.82
C ARG A 289 -17.10 8.71 -2.01
N PRO A 290 -16.02 8.62 -1.19
CA PRO A 290 -15.07 7.51 -1.23
C PRO A 290 -15.60 6.19 -0.61
N GLY A 291 -16.88 6.09 -0.22
CA GLY A 291 -17.53 4.86 0.26
C GLY A 291 -17.28 4.52 1.72
N ARG A 292 -16.76 5.45 2.54
CA ARG A 292 -16.55 5.21 3.98
C ARG A 292 -17.86 5.22 4.74
N VAL A 293 -18.10 4.18 5.54
CA VAL A 293 -19.27 4.08 6.39
C VAL A 293 -19.16 4.99 7.62
N THR A 294 -20.24 5.67 7.99
CA THR A 294 -20.28 6.52 9.18
C THR A 294 -20.47 5.65 10.42
N VAL A 295 -19.55 5.79 11.38
CA VAL A 295 -19.60 5.12 12.68
C VAL A 295 -19.88 6.10 13.80
N GLU A 296 -20.45 5.60 14.90
CA GLU A 296 -20.71 6.37 16.12
C GLU A 296 -19.39 6.80 16.81
N PRO A 297 -19.43 7.74 17.78
CA PRO A 297 -18.22 8.21 18.46
C PRO A 297 -17.43 7.14 19.20
N ASP A 298 -18.01 5.97 19.45
CA ASP A 298 -17.35 4.79 20.02
C ASP A 298 -16.94 3.75 18.98
N LEU A 299 -17.01 4.11 17.68
CA LEU A 299 -16.69 3.28 16.53
C LEU A 299 -17.67 2.11 16.29
N THR A 300 -18.84 2.11 16.89
CA THR A 300 -19.92 1.16 16.58
C THR A 300 -20.72 1.62 15.37
N LEU A 301 -21.44 0.70 14.73
CA LEU A 301 -22.42 1.04 13.71
C LEU A 301 -23.73 1.51 14.35
N PRO A 302 -24.46 2.43 13.71
CA PRO A 302 -25.76 2.89 14.20
C PRO A 302 -26.73 1.70 14.41
N GLY A 303 -27.34 1.62 15.60
CA GLY A 303 -28.27 0.54 15.97
C GLY A 303 -27.62 -0.80 16.35
N HIS A 304 -26.29 -0.97 16.12
CA HIS A 304 -25.56 -2.22 16.35
C HIS A 304 -24.37 -2.01 17.29
N PRO A 305 -24.57 -1.90 18.60
CA PRO A 305 -23.50 -1.64 19.57
C PRO A 305 -22.49 -2.78 19.71
N GLU A 306 -22.82 -3.98 19.20
CA GLU A 306 -21.93 -5.14 19.14
C GLU A 306 -21.02 -5.15 17.89
N VAL A 307 -21.28 -4.31 16.87
CA VAL A 307 -20.56 -4.24 15.61
C VAL A 307 -19.73 -2.99 15.53
N PHE A 308 -18.41 -3.13 15.46
CA PHE A 308 -17.45 -2.06 15.29
C PHE A 308 -16.91 -2.04 13.86
N ALA A 309 -16.75 -0.86 13.28
CA ALA A 309 -15.97 -0.67 12.06
C ALA A 309 -14.85 0.36 12.29
N LEU A 310 -13.66 0.13 11.65
CA LEU A 310 -12.50 0.95 11.91
C LEU A 310 -11.48 0.96 10.75
N GLY A 311 -10.55 1.89 10.81
CA GLY A 311 -9.51 2.09 9.79
C GLY A 311 -9.97 2.97 8.64
N ASP A 312 -9.37 2.75 7.47
CA ASP A 312 -9.59 3.58 6.28
C ASP A 312 -11.00 3.47 5.69
N MET A 313 -11.79 2.51 6.14
CA MET A 313 -13.15 2.26 5.65
C MET A 313 -14.23 3.07 6.39
N VAL A 314 -13.86 3.90 7.38
CA VAL A 314 -14.83 4.63 8.20
C VAL A 314 -14.63 6.14 8.19
N ARG A 315 -15.71 6.88 8.39
CA ARG A 315 -15.70 8.26 8.89
C ARG A 315 -16.40 8.31 10.26
N LEU A 316 -15.91 9.17 11.12
CA LEU A 316 -16.36 9.24 12.51
C LEU A 316 -17.48 10.28 12.67
N ARG A 317 -18.60 9.92 13.31
CA ARG A 317 -19.57 10.89 13.81
C ARG A 317 -19.00 11.56 15.05
N SER A 318 -18.96 12.88 15.06
CA SER A 318 -18.57 13.67 16.23
C SER A 318 -19.73 13.76 17.24
N ALA A 319 -19.42 14.16 18.47
CA ALA A 319 -20.43 14.32 19.52
C ALA A 319 -21.48 15.40 19.21
N ASP A 320 -21.17 16.36 18.35
CA ASP A 320 -22.08 17.41 17.86
C ASP A 320 -22.92 16.98 16.63
N GLY A 321 -22.82 15.69 16.23
CA GLY A 321 -23.52 15.14 15.07
C GLY A 321 -22.84 15.37 13.73
N SER A 322 -21.78 16.20 13.65
CA SER A 322 -20.99 16.38 12.44
C SER A 322 -20.18 15.11 12.12
N SER A 323 -19.74 14.97 10.87
CA SER A 323 -18.89 13.85 10.46
C SER A 323 -17.46 14.30 10.22
N VAL A 324 -16.50 13.60 10.81
CA VAL A 324 -15.06 13.88 10.67
C VAL A 324 -14.39 12.76 9.90
N VAL A 325 -13.68 13.14 8.85
CA VAL A 325 -12.79 12.26 8.11
C VAL A 325 -11.41 12.31 8.73
N LEU A 326 -10.95 11.21 9.29
CA LEU A 326 -9.58 11.09 9.78
C LEU A 326 -8.64 10.75 8.62
N PRO A 327 -7.36 11.13 8.70
CA PRO A 327 -6.37 10.78 7.68
C PRO A 327 -6.30 9.25 7.45
N GLY A 328 -6.21 8.81 6.19
CA GLY A 328 -6.04 7.40 5.82
C GLY A 328 -4.62 6.91 6.08
N VAL A 329 -4.17 6.95 7.34
CA VAL A 329 -2.81 6.57 7.74
C VAL A 329 -2.83 5.49 8.83
N ALA A 330 -1.81 4.65 8.85
CA ALA A 330 -1.70 3.56 9.82
C ALA A 330 -1.90 3.96 11.30
N PRO A 331 -1.38 5.11 11.80
CA PRO A 331 -1.62 5.56 13.17
C PRO A 331 -3.09 5.73 13.55
N VAL A 332 -3.98 6.12 12.63
CA VAL A 332 -5.43 6.21 12.88
C VAL A 332 -5.99 4.82 13.14
N ALA A 333 -5.83 3.90 12.19
CA ALA A 333 -6.31 2.53 12.30
C ALA A 333 -5.76 1.82 13.54
N MET A 334 -4.48 2.03 13.86
CA MET A 334 -3.85 1.47 15.06
C MET A 334 -4.45 2.00 16.36
N GLN A 335 -4.76 3.29 16.44
CA GLN A 335 -5.38 3.89 17.63
C GLN A 335 -6.82 3.43 17.77
N GLN A 336 -7.59 3.36 16.67
CA GLN A 336 -8.95 2.83 16.64
C GLN A 336 -8.97 1.36 17.10
N GLY A 337 -8.10 0.50 16.55
CA GLY A 337 -8.04 -0.90 16.97
C GLY A 337 -7.70 -1.08 18.45
N ARG A 338 -6.75 -0.31 18.99
CA ARG A 338 -6.44 -0.32 20.43
C ARG A 338 -7.61 0.16 21.28
N TYR A 339 -8.34 1.14 20.81
CA TYR A 339 -9.50 1.69 21.48
C TYR A 339 -10.62 0.64 21.51
N VAL A 340 -11.01 0.06 20.36
CA VAL A 340 -12.05 -0.97 20.30
C VAL A 340 -11.73 -2.16 21.19
N GLY A 341 -10.49 -2.65 21.16
CA GLY A 341 -10.07 -3.73 22.07
C GLY A 341 -10.19 -3.38 23.56
N LYS A 342 -10.03 -2.08 23.94
CA LYS A 342 -10.31 -1.59 25.31
C LYS A 342 -11.80 -1.54 25.60
N VAL A 343 -12.61 -1.05 24.65
CA VAL A 343 -14.08 -0.98 24.79
C VAL A 343 -14.64 -2.36 25.04
N VAL A 344 -14.33 -3.34 24.20
CA VAL A 344 -14.78 -4.73 24.35
C VAL A 344 -14.36 -5.31 25.71
N SER A 345 -13.08 -5.18 26.07
CA SER A 345 -12.58 -5.65 27.36
C SER A 345 -13.20 -4.91 28.56
N GLY A 346 -13.57 -3.65 28.39
CA GLY A 346 -14.24 -2.83 29.40
C GLY A 346 -15.69 -3.27 29.61
N ARG A 347 -16.45 -3.40 28.49
CA ARG A 347 -17.85 -3.85 28.51
C ARG A 347 -18.04 -5.20 29.23
N LEU A 348 -17.13 -6.15 28.98
CA LEU A 348 -17.13 -7.45 29.67
C LEU A 348 -16.91 -7.36 31.20
N ARG A 349 -16.42 -6.23 31.69
CA ARG A 349 -16.22 -5.94 33.11
C ARG A 349 -17.22 -4.91 33.67
N GLY A 350 -18.28 -4.59 32.92
CA GLY A 350 -19.25 -3.57 33.30
C GLY A 350 -18.71 -2.14 33.31
N ARG A 351 -17.59 -1.87 32.61
CA ARG A 351 -16.95 -0.54 32.58
C ARG A 351 -17.36 0.23 31.31
N GLN A 352 -17.70 1.48 31.45
CA GLN A 352 -17.84 2.42 30.34
C GLN A 352 -16.47 2.89 29.86
N THR A 353 -16.33 3.09 28.54
CA THR A 353 -15.12 3.63 27.93
C THR A 353 -15.45 4.98 27.29
N PRO A 354 -14.63 6.02 27.50
CA PRO A 354 -14.82 7.31 26.84
C PRO A 354 -14.83 7.17 25.30
N ILE A 355 -15.47 8.11 24.61
CA ILE A 355 -15.50 8.18 23.14
C ILE A 355 -14.09 8.19 22.54
N PHE A 356 -13.97 7.72 21.30
CA PHE A 356 -12.70 7.72 20.58
C PHE A 356 -12.23 9.15 20.29
N ARG A 357 -10.96 9.40 20.54
CA ARG A 357 -10.27 10.65 20.15
C ARG A 357 -8.96 10.33 19.49
N TYR A 358 -8.80 10.77 18.25
CA TYR A 358 -7.54 10.63 17.52
C TYR A 358 -6.48 11.58 18.09
N ARG A 359 -5.27 11.07 18.27
CA ARG A 359 -4.09 11.86 18.61
C ARG A 359 -3.17 11.85 17.40
N ASP A 360 -3.08 12.98 16.73
CA ASP A 360 -2.21 13.13 15.58
C ASP A 360 -0.74 12.87 15.95
N LYS A 361 -0.07 12.08 15.11
CA LYS A 361 1.36 11.74 15.24
C LYS A 361 2.24 12.49 14.26
N GLY A 362 1.64 13.31 13.41
CA GLY A 362 2.30 14.01 12.31
C GLY A 362 2.47 13.16 11.06
N ASN A 363 3.04 13.79 10.05
CA ASN A 363 3.26 13.22 8.72
C ASN A 363 4.76 13.05 8.45
N LEU A 364 5.13 11.92 7.83
CA LEU A 364 6.49 11.63 7.38
C LEU A 364 6.45 11.07 5.98
N ALA A 365 7.35 11.50 5.11
CA ALA A 365 7.54 10.93 3.78
C ALA A 365 9.04 10.94 3.44
N THR A 366 9.57 9.80 2.98
CA THR A 366 10.92 9.75 2.43
C THR A 366 10.88 10.07 0.94
N ILE A 367 11.93 10.71 0.45
CA ILE A 367 12.05 11.05 -0.98
C ILE A 367 13.12 10.18 -1.61
N GLY A 368 14.16 9.93 -0.85
CA GLY A 368 15.27 9.12 -1.26
C GLY A 368 16.23 8.90 -0.09
N ARG A 369 17.39 8.33 -0.37
CA ARG A 369 18.42 8.08 0.63
C ARG A 369 18.88 9.40 1.26
N ALA A 370 18.87 9.45 2.60
CA ALA A 370 19.19 10.63 3.39
C ALA A 370 18.29 11.86 3.13
N ALA A 371 17.15 11.68 2.45
CA ALA A 371 16.23 12.76 2.11
C ALA A 371 14.79 12.38 2.48
N ALA A 372 14.22 13.11 3.42
CA ALA A 372 12.82 12.98 3.83
C ALA A 372 12.27 14.34 4.28
N VAL A 373 10.97 14.41 4.45
CA VAL A 373 10.27 15.52 5.10
C VAL A 373 9.40 14.98 6.23
N ALA A 374 9.29 15.72 7.31
CA ALA A 374 8.45 15.38 8.43
C ALA A 374 7.81 16.64 9.02
N ASP A 375 6.52 16.52 9.35
CA ASP A 375 5.79 17.50 10.15
C ASP A 375 5.25 16.77 11.39
N ILE A 376 5.86 17.00 12.53
CA ILE A 376 5.51 16.35 13.79
C ILE A 376 4.99 17.43 14.76
N LYS A 377 3.66 17.58 14.79
CA LYS A 377 3.00 18.60 15.64
C LYS A 377 3.53 20.02 15.42
N GLY A 378 3.76 20.40 14.16
CA GLY A 378 4.28 21.70 13.76
C GLY A 378 5.81 21.80 13.72
N LEU A 379 6.55 20.81 14.26
CA LEU A 379 8.01 20.72 14.07
C LEU A 379 8.30 20.21 12.66
N LYS A 380 8.81 21.09 11.81
CA LYS A 380 9.13 20.84 10.40
C LYS A 380 10.57 20.40 10.24
N LEU A 381 10.77 19.10 9.94
CA LEU A 381 12.09 18.53 9.68
C LEU A 381 12.24 18.24 8.20
N SER A 382 13.49 18.28 7.69
CA SER A 382 13.81 17.92 6.31
C SER A 382 15.24 17.38 6.18
N GLY A 383 15.53 16.68 5.06
CA GLY A 383 16.86 16.11 4.79
C GLY A 383 17.19 14.93 5.68
N PHE A 384 18.45 14.82 6.09
CA PHE A 384 18.99 13.68 6.84
C PHE A 384 18.31 13.46 8.19
N ILE A 385 18.02 14.53 8.95
CA ILE A 385 17.37 14.41 10.27
C ILE A 385 15.94 13.85 10.12
N ALA A 386 15.18 14.32 9.13
CA ALA A 386 13.86 13.78 8.84
C ALA A 386 13.94 12.33 8.39
N TRP A 387 14.97 11.96 7.62
CA TRP A 387 15.20 10.60 7.15
C TRP A 387 15.52 9.63 8.31
N VAL A 388 16.39 10.03 9.26
CA VAL A 388 16.66 9.24 10.47
C VAL A 388 15.39 9.07 11.30
N THR A 389 14.60 10.15 11.46
CA THR A 389 13.31 10.10 12.16
C THR A 389 12.36 9.12 11.47
N TRP A 390 12.25 9.17 10.15
CA TRP A 390 11.46 8.25 9.34
C TRP A 390 11.91 6.80 9.56
N LEU A 391 13.21 6.52 9.51
CA LEU A 391 13.81 5.21 9.72
C LEU A 391 13.45 4.64 11.10
N VAL A 392 13.65 5.41 12.17
CA VAL A 392 13.36 4.98 13.56
C VAL A 392 11.88 4.68 13.73
N VAL A 393 10.99 5.55 13.22
CA VAL A 393 9.54 5.37 13.33
C VAL A 393 9.10 4.09 12.59
N HIS A 394 9.59 3.85 11.38
CA HIS A 394 9.20 2.67 10.59
C HIS A 394 9.73 1.37 11.19
N LEU A 395 10.97 1.34 11.67
CA LEU A 395 11.50 0.18 12.41
C LEU A 395 10.71 -0.09 13.70
N TRP A 396 10.30 0.96 14.43
CA TRP A 396 9.54 0.79 15.66
C TRP A 396 8.19 0.11 15.42
N TYR A 397 7.49 0.50 14.35
CA TYR A 397 6.17 -0.05 14.03
C TYR A 397 6.21 -1.37 13.26
N LEU A 398 7.34 -1.76 12.67
CA LEU A 398 7.49 -3.03 11.96
C LEU A 398 7.27 -4.21 12.91
N VAL A 399 6.46 -5.19 12.46
CA VAL A 399 6.10 -6.36 13.26
C VAL A 399 7.21 -7.41 13.22
N GLY A 400 7.54 -7.98 14.38
CA GLY A 400 8.58 -9.01 14.53
C GLY A 400 9.99 -8.44 14.79
N PHE A 401 10.63 -8.94 15.85
CA PHE A 401 12.01 -8.50 16.17
C PHE A 401 12.99 -8.87 15.06
N GLN A 402 12.88 -10.07 14.52
CA GLN A 402 13.71 -10.54 13.41
C GLN A 402 13.61 -9.62 12.19
N ASN A 403 12.38 -9.24 11.80
CA ASN A 403 12.18 -8.35 10.65
C ASN A 403 12.80 -6.98 10.89
N ARG A 404 12.66 -6.42 12.09
CA ARG A 404 13.30 -5.14 12.45
C ARG A 404 14.81 -5.18 12.28
N LEU A 405 15.44 -6.24 12.78
CA LEU A 405 16.90 -6.42 12.68
C LEU A 405 17.34 -6.60 11.23
N LEU A 406 16.64 -7.43 10.46
CA LEU A 406 16.97 -7.67 9.05
C LEU A 406 16.81 -6.42 8.21
N VAL A 407 15.71 -5.68 8.38
CA VAL A 407 15.47 -4.41 7.67
C VAL A 407 16.53 -3.37 8.05
N PHE A 408 16.87 -3.27 9.34
CA PHE A 408 17.93 -2.36 9.80
C PHE A 408 19.27 -2.67 9.16
N ILE A 409 19.69 -3.95 9.16
CA ILE A 409 20.96 -4.39 8.53
C ILE A 409 20.92 -4.11 7.02
N ARG A 410 19.82 -4.42 6.35
CA ARG A 410 19.66 -4.20 4.92
C ARG A 410 19.71 -2.72 4.55
N TRP A 411 19.02 -1.87 5.30
CA TRP A 411 19.07 -0.42 5.11
C TRP A 411 20.48 0.14 5.35
N SER A 412 21.18 -0.33 6.39
CA SER A 412 22.56 0.08 6.66
C SER A 412 23.50 -0.32 5.53
N PHE A 413 23.39 -1.55 5.02
CA PHE A 413 24.15 -2.02 3.88
C PHE A 413 23.82 -1.25 2.59
N SER A 414 22.53 -1.08 2.28
CA SER A 414 22.08 -0.31 1.12
C SER A 414 22.52 1.15 1.19
N PHE A 415 22.53 1.76 2.39
CA PHE A 415 23.03 3.10 2.60
C PHE A 415 24.53 3.23 2.27
N ALA A 416 25.33 2.24 2.64
CA ALA A 416 26.78 2.25 2.40
C ALA A 416 27.15 1.91 0.94
N THR A 417 26.45 0.94 0.32
CA THR A 417 26.87 0.34 -0.96
C THR A 417 26.04 0.73 -2.17
N HIS A 418 24.86 1.38 -2.00
CA HIS A 418 23.84 1.60 -3.03
C HIS A 418 23.22 0.29 -3.59
N GLY A 419 23.60 -0.85 -3.02
CA GLY A 419 23.15 -2.16 -3.47
C GLY A 419 21.71 -2.48 -3.07
N ARG A 420 20.94 -3.06 -3.99
CA ARG A 420 19.58 -3.58 -3.74
C ARG A 420 19.58 -5.08 -4.04
N GLY A 421 19.49 -5.92 -3.02
CA GLY A 421 19.62 -7.37 -3.17
C GLY A 421 18.36 -8.09 -3.66
N ALA A 422 17.20 -7.44 -3.68
CA ALA A 422 15.92 -8.06 -4.06
C ALA A 422 15.47 -7.71 -5.49
N ARG A 423 16.40 -7.38 -6.39
CA ARG A 423 16.15 -7.04 -7.80
C ARG A 423 15.92 -8.30 -8.65
N LEU A 424 14.84 -9.03 -8.36
CA LEU A 424 14.50 -10.27 -9.05
C LEU A 424 13.19 -10.10 -9.81
N ILE A 425 13.19 -10.48 -11.07
CA ILE A 425 11.98 -10.65 -11.89
C ILE A 425 11.49 -12.06 -11.64
N THR A 426 10.53 -12.23 -10.71
CA THR A 426 10.07 -13.56 -10.25
C THR A 426 8.70 -13.97 -10.76
N SER A 427 7.95 -13.04 -11.32
CA SER A 427 6.67 -13.29 -11.97
C SER A 427 6.83 -13.17 -13.48
N GLN A 428 6.11 -13.97 -14.25
CA GLN A 428 5.79 -13.63 -15.63
C GLN A 428 4.85 -12.41 -15.60
N ALA A 429 5.40 -11.24 -15.24
CA ALA A 429 4.74 -9.99 -15.50
C ALA A 429 4.67 -9.91 -17.02
N THR A 430 3.53 -10.23 -17.60
CA THR A 430 3.26 -9.96 -19.01
C THR A 430 3.43 -8.46 -19.14
N VAL A 431 4.51 -8.04 -19.77
CA VAL A 431 4.71 -6.65 -20.15
C VAL A 431 3.70 -6.45 -21.27
N THR A 432 2.54 -5.89 -20.93
CA THR A 432 1.49 -5.57 -21.88
C THR A 432 2.09 -4.64 -22.93
N GLY A 433 2.06 -5.04 -24.20
CA GLY A 433 2.62 -4.25 -25.30
C GLY A 433 3.97 -4.74 -25.85
N ALA A 434 4.57 -5.80 -25.33
CA ALA A 434 5.63 -6.47 -26.07
C ALA A 434 5.01 -7.16 -27.30
N PRO A 435 5.44 -6.86 -28.55
CA PRO A 435 5.02 -7.62 -29.71
C PRO A 435 5.40 -9.08 -29.43
N ALA A 436 4.45 -10.02 -29.69
CA ALA A 436 4.75 -11.43 -29.65
C ALA A 436 6.00 -11.66 -30.51
N LEU A 437 7.06 -12.21 -29.91
CA LEU A 437 8.24 -12.60 -30.67
C LEU A 437 7.77 -13.46 -31.83
N PRO A 438 8.14 -13.15 -33.09
CA PRO A 438 7.80 -14.03 -34.19
C PRO A 438 8.35 -15.42 -33.86
N THR A 439 7.47 -16.40 -33.76
CA THR A 439 7.85 -17.79 -33.65
C THR A 439 8.74 -18.12 -34.84
N SER A 440 10.05 -18.23 -34.63
CA SER A 440 10.96 -18.63 -35.66
C SER A 440 10.51 -19.97 -36.24
N PRO A 441 10.29 -20.06 -37.56
CA PRO A 441 10.04 -21.36 -38.17
C PRO A 441 11.27 -22.22 -37.97
N GLY A 442 11.07 -23.36 -37.31
CA GLY A 442 11.96 -24.46 -36.96
C GLY A 442 13.37 -24.41 -37.57
N ARG A 443 14.35 -23.96 -36.81
CA ARG A 443 15.71 -24.42 -37.01
C ARG A 443 15.82 -25.83 -36.42
N LYS A 444 16.03 -26.81 -37.30
CA LYS A 444 16.39 -28.18 -36.94
C LYS A 444 17.59 -28.13 -36.01
N ASN A 445 17.50 -28.84 -34.90
CA ASN A 445 18.57 -29.05 -33.93
C ASN A 445 19.84 -29.54 -34.63
N GLU A 446 20.83 -28.66 -34.82
CA GLU A 446 22.19 -29.13 -35.02
C GLU A 446 22.87 -29.24 -33.64
N PRO A 447 23.50 -30.38 -33.33
CA PRO A 447 24.15 -30.57 -32.05
C PRO A 447 25.39 -29.67 -31.96
N TRP A 448 25.48 -28.92 -30.85
CA TRP A 448 26.61 -28.11 -30.49
C TRP A 448 27.89 -28.95 -30.44
N ARG A 449 28.83 -28.74 -31.37
CA ARG A 449 30.15 -29.34 -31.32
C ARG A 449 31.06 -28.44 -30.49
N ALA A 450 31.52 -28.93 -29.34
CA ALA A 450 32.57 -28.36 -28.57
C ALA A 450 33.84 -28.23 -29.44
N ARG A 451 34.35 -27.02 -29.59
CA ARG A 451 35.72 -26.84 -30.10
C ARG A 451 36.68 -26.99 -28.92
N GLU A 452 37.41 -28.09 -28.93
CA GLU A 452 38.61 -28.24 -28.14
C GLU A 452 39.67 -27.24 -28.64
N ARG A 453 40.12 -26.36 -27.76
CA ARG A 453 41.54 -25.97 -27.57
C ARG A 453 41.66 -25.22 -26.23
#